data_60dadd318e13da58b10d1fa9eceefe60
#
_entry.id   60dadd318e13da58b10d1fa9eceefe60
#
_cell.length_a   1.000
_cell.length_b   1.000
_cell.length_c   1.000
_cell.angle_alpha   90.00
_cell.angle_beta   90.00
_cell.angle_gamma   90.00
#
_symmetry.space_group_name_H-M   'P 1'
#
loop_
_entity.id
_entity.type
_entity.pdbx_description
1 polymer ?
#
loop_
_entity_poly.entity_id
_entity_poly.type
_entity_poly.pdbx_seq_one_letter_code
_entity_poly.pdbx_strand_id
1 'polypeptide(L)'
;MIHSVFLTFFLSILAGRGHIVSLAPFDFLHGKYKNTGIIWIDAHPDVSTPKDGYPNAHAMVLGSLMGYGDQALTGFMKNETFKPEEILYVGLQGLHDYQTQFLNRMNVQYKVQTDEFVSNQEILAFTEKFEHILIHFDIDVLDEKRFHSTYFANPELSGDGSGGGKMTIEKLTEILCCITGHADVVGFSIAEYLPFDEYRLHKKFSKISLFTE
;
A
#
# COMPACT_ATOMS: atom_id res chain seq x y z
N MET A 1 -18.00 38.84 10.72
CA MET A 1 -16.79 38.22 11.27
C MET A 1 -16.88 36.72 10.90
N ILE A 2 -16.21 36.37 9.80
CA ILE A 2 -16.18 34.99 9.30
C ILE A 2 -14.98 34.35 9.99
N HIS A 3 -15.23 33.42 10.93
CA HIS A 3 -14.18 32.58 11.51
C HIS A 3 -13.81 31.54 10.44
N SER A 4 -12.68 31.77 9.76
CA SER A 4 -12.05 30.72 8.97
C SER A 4 -11.52 29.66 9.92
N VAL A 5 -12.21 28.52 9.98
CA VAL A 5 -11.69 27.32 10.61
C VAL A 5 -10.57 26.83 9.70
N PHE A 6 -9.31 27.07 10.10
CA PHE A 6 -8.18 26.39 9.52
C PHE A 6 -8.28 24.91 9.93
N LEU A 7 -8.84 24.08 9.06
CA LEU A 7 -8.66 22.63 9.16
C LEU A 7 -7.21 22.34 8.83
N THR A 8 -6.40 22.11 9.86
CA THR A 8 -5.04 21.64 9.67
C THR A 8 -5.12 20.15 9.27
N PHE A 9 -5.01 19.86 7.99
CA PHE A 9 -4.88 18.51 7.48
C PHE A 9 -3.51 18.00 7.89
N PHE A 10 -3.45 17.02 8.79
CA PHE A 10 -2.22 16.30 9.12
C PHE A 10 -2.09 15.12 8.17
N LEU A 11 -1.37 15.31 7.09
CA LEU A 11 -0.88 14.21 6.28
C LEU A 11 0.32 13.57 7.00
N SER A 12 0.26 12.26 7.23
CA SER A 12 1.39 11.48 7.75
C SER A 12 2.07 10.77 6.59
N ILE A 13 3.31 11.17 6.27
CA ILE A 13 4.17 10.50 5.28
C ILE A 13 5.24 9.72 6.03
N LEU A 14 5.36 8.43 5.74
CA LEU A 14 6.29 7.51 6.39
C LEU A 14 7.07 6.74 5.34
N ALA A 15 8.36 6.56 5.56
CA ALA A 15 9.19 5.73 4.70
C ALA A 15 10.05 4.78 5.55
N GLY A 16 10.21 3.54 5.12
CA GLY A 16 10.98 2.54 5.85
C GLY A 16 11.37 1.34 5.00
N ARG A 17 12.19 0.47 5.58
CA ARG A 17 12.71 -0.74 4.92
C ARG A 17 11.75 -1.93 4.97
N GLY A 18 10.60 -1.80 5.60
CA GLY A 18 9.63 -2.89 5.70
C GLY A 18 8.22 -2.36 5.89
N HIS A 19 7.22 -3.12 5.50
CA HIS A 19 5.80 -2.75 5.51
C HIS A 19 5.26 -2.45 6.92
N ILE A 20 5.96 -2.89 7.99
CA ILE A 20 5.61 -2.59 9.39
C ILE A 20 5.48 -1.07 9.65
N VAL A 21 6.16 -0.23 8.86
CA VAL A 21 6.01 1.24 8.95
C VAL A 21 4.55 1.69 8.77
N SER A 22 3.71 0.90 8.11
CA SER A 22 2.30 1.20 7.86
C SER A 22 1.39 0.75 9.01
N LEU A 23 1.78 -0.25 9.79
CA LEU A 23 0.90 -0.92 10.75
C LEU A 23 0.31 0.06 11.78
N ALA A 24 1.16 0.64 12.64
CA ALA A 24 0.70 1.51 13.71
C ALA A 24 0.11 2.85 13.21
N PRO A 25 0.69 3.53 12.21
CA PRO A 25 0.10 4.74 11.66
C PRO A 25 -1.27 4.50 11.02
N PHE A 26 -1.46 3.41 10.28
CA PHE A 26 -2.73 3.14 9.62
C PHE A 26 -3.81 2.70 10.62
N ASP A 27 -3.45 1.91 11.64
CA ASP A 27 -4.36 1.67 12.78
C ASP A 27 -4.81 2.98 13.42
N PHE A 28 -3.86 3.87 13.74
CA PHE A 28 -4.16 5.16 14.36
C PHE A 28 -5.05 6.03 13.46
N LEU A 29 -4.73 6.14 12.18
CA LEU A 29 -5.46 6.98 11.23
C LEU A 29 -6.86 6.44 10.95
N HIS A 30 -7.02 5.11 10.86
CA HIS A 30 -8.33 4.46 10.73
C HIS A 30 -9.22 4.71 11.95
N GLY A 31 -8.64 4.73 13.16
CA GLY A 31 -9.38 5.09 14.37
C GLY A 31 -9.70 6.58 14.48
N LYS A 32 -8.84 7.44 13.92
CA LYS A 32 -8.99 8.90 13.96
C LYS A 32 -10.00 9.40 12.94
N TYR A 33 -9.98 8.86 11.73
CA TYR A 33 -10.83 9.26 10.62
C TYR A 33 -11.91 8.20 10.39
N LYS A 34 -13.17 8.64 10.28
CA LYS A 34 -14.27 7.75 9.93
C LYS A 34 -14.32 7.56 8.43
N ASN A 35 -14.93 6.45 8.00
CA ASN A 35 -15.14 6.16 6.58
C ASN A 35 -13.83 6.24 5.75
N THR A 36 -12.85 5.44 6.14
CA THR A 36 -11.50 5.42 5.57
C THR A 36 -11.29 4.17 4.72
N GLY A 37 -10.87 4.36 3.46
CA GLY A 37 -10.40 3.29 2.58
C GLY A 37 -8.88 3.23 2.51
N ILE A 38 -8.35 2.05 2.18
CA ILE A 38 -6.92 1.84 1.97
C ILE A 38 -6.65 1.36 0.55
N ILE A 39 -5.71 2.02 -0.13
CA ILE A 39 -5.17 1.58 -1.42
C ILE A 39 -3.80 0.98 -1.16
N TRP A 40 -3.69 -0.35 -1.39
CA TRP A 40 -2.48 -1.13 -1.21
C TRP A 40 -1.77 -1.31 -2.54
N ILE A 41 -0.77 -0.44 -2.81
CA ILE A 41 0.02 -0.43 -4.05
C ILE A 41 1.24 -1.31 -3.82
N ASP A 42 1.16 -2.57 -4.28
CA ASP A 42 2.13 -3.61 -3.93
C ASP A 42 2.05 -4.77 -4.93
N ALA A 43 3.16 -5.45 -5.16
CA ALA A 43 3.18 -6.72 -5.89
C ALA A 43 2.63 -7.89 -5.06
N HIS A 44 2.56 -7.74 -3.73
CA HIS A 44 2.20 -8.77 -2.76
C HIS A 44 0.94 -8.40 -1.95
N PRO A 45 0.20 -9.41 -1.44
CA PRO A 45 -1.04 -9.16 -0.69
C PRO A 45 -0.83 -8.88 0.80
N ASP A 46 0.35 -9.18 1.36
CA ASP A 46 0.73 -8.99 2.77
C ASP A 46 -0.23 -9.56 3.81
N VAL A 47 -0.73 -10.74 3.52
CA VAL A 47 -1.69 -11.46 4.36
C VAL A 47 -1.15 -12.79 4.90
N SER A 48 0.17 -12.96 4.87
CA SER A 48 0.83 -14.16 5.42
C SER A 48 0.70 -14.22 6.94
N THR A 49 0.90 -15.42 7.48
CA THR A 49 0.95 -15.66 8.93
C THR A 49 2.12 -16.59 9.24
N PRO A 50 2.60 -16.68 10.49
CA PRO A 50 3.64 -17.63 10.85
C PRO A 50 3.29 -19.08 10.56
N LYS A 51 1.99 -19.42 10.44
CA LYS A 51 1.50 -20.77 10.13
C LYS A 51 1.66 -21.15 8.67
N ASP A 52 1.85 -20.18 7.78
CA ASP A 52 1.99 -20.38 6.35
C ASP A 52 3.44 -20.74 5.93
N GLY A 53 4.33 -20.89 6.92
CA GLY A 53 5.73 -21.19 6.67
C GLY A 53 6.57 -19.99 6.22
N TYR A 54 5.98 -18.79 6.27
CA TYR A 54 6.66 -17.54 5.94
C TYR A 54 6.62 -16.58 7.15
N PRO A 55 7.65 -16.63 8.03
CA PRO A 55 7.60 -15.95 9.34
C PRO A 55 7.96 -14.45 9.29
N ASN A 56 8.13 -13.90 8.11
CA ASN A 56 8.57 -12.52 7.95
C ASN A 56 7.43 -11.52 8.19
N ALA A 57 7.58 -10.67 9.19
CA ALA A 57 6.53 -9.74 9.63
C ALA A 57 6.10 -8.73 8.55
N HIS A 58 6.98 -8.38 7.58
CA HIS A 58 6.61 -7.48 6.50
C HIS A 58 5.46 -8.04 5.65
N ALA A 59 5.42 -9.34 5.37
CA ALA A 59 4.37 -9.99 4.60
C ALA A 59 3.05 -10.23 5.37
N MET A 60 2.91 -9.67 6.59
CA MET A 60 1.75 -9.89 7.47
C MET A 60 0.96 -8.61 7.75
N VAL A 61 1.38 -7.47 7.19
CA VAL A 61 0.92 -6.16 7.67
C VAL A 61 -0.55 -5.91 7.33
N LEU A 62 -0.97 -6.12 6.08
CA LEU A 62 -2.36 -5.92 5.72
C LEU A 62 -3.28 -6.94 6.40
N GLY A 63 -2.86 -8.21 6.49
CA GLY A 63 -3.56 -9.21 7.28
C GLY A 63 -3.75 -8.79 8.73
N SER A 64 -2.73 -8.19 9.34
CA SER A 64 -2.80 -7.69 10.72
C SER A 64 -3.76 -6.49 10.85
N LEU A 65 -3.74 -5.55 9.91
CA LEU A 65 -4.69 -4.44 9.84
C LEU A 65 -6.15 -4.92 9.71
N MET A 66 -6.35 -6.10 9.13
CA MET A 66 -7.66 -6.77 9.07
C MET A 66 -7.98 -7.61 10.32
N GLY A 67 -7.10 -7.63 11.33
CA GLY A 67 -7.27 -8.43 12.56
C GLY A 67 -6.81 -9.88 12.45
N TYR A 68 -6.08 -10.24 11.38
CA TYR A 68 -5.56 -11.59 11.12
C TYR A 68 -4.04 -11.54 11.03
N GLY A 69 -3.37 -12.54 11.55
CA GLY A 69 -1.91 -12.59 11.46
C GLY A 69 -1.26 -13.02 12.77
N ASP A 70 -0.04 -12.61 12.97
CA ASP A 70 0.70 -12.87 14.20
C ASP A 70 0.10 -12.11 15.39
N GLN A 71 -0.02 -12.79 16.55
CA GLN A 71 -0.60 -12.17 17.74
C GLN A 71 0.25 -11.00 18.28
N ALA A 72 1.56 -11.02 18.05
CA ALA A 72 2.41 -9.89 18.42
C ALA A 72 2.09 -8.65 17.58
N LEU A 73 1.79 -8.82 16.29
CA LEU A 73 1.42 -7.70 15.42
C LEU A 73 -0.01 -7.21 15.70
N THR A 74 -0.98 -8.12 15.72
CA THR A 74 -2.39 -7.76 15.99
C THR A 74 -2.59 -7.21 17.39
N GLY A 75 -1.76 -7.62 18.36
CA GLY A 75 -1.77 -7.10 19.74
C GLY A 75 -1.37 -5.62 19.87
N PHE A 76 -0.70 -5.04 18.87
CA PHE A 76 -0.40 -3.61 18.83
C PHE A 76 -1.59 -2.77 18.36
N MET A 77 -2.54 -3.36 17.63
CA MET A 77 -3.72 -2.67 17.12
C MET A 77 -4.58 -2.14 18.27
N LYS A 78 -5.05 -0.91 18.16
CA LYS A 78 -5.85 -0.21 19.19
C LYS A 78 -7.22 0.19 18.71
N ASN A 79 -7.44 0.18 17.40
CA ASN A 79 -8.65 0.66 16.76
C ASN A 79 -9.38 -0.49 16.04
N GLU A 80 -10.50 -0.18 15.41
CA GLU A 80 -11.23 -1.16 14.60
C GLU A 80 -10.36 -1.61 13.41
N THR A 81 -10.52 -2.88 13.04
CA THR A 81 -9.80 -3.47 11.92
C THR A 81 -10.42 -3.07 10.59
N PHE A 82 -9.61 -3.01 9.54
CA PHE A 82 -10.11 -2.79 8.19
C PHE A 82 -10.99 -3.94 7.73
N LYS A 83 -12.08 -3.59 7.06
CA LYS A 83 -13.00 -4.54 6.44
C LYS A 83 -12.57 -4.84 4.99
N PRO A 84 -12.97 -5.98 4.44
CA PRO A 84 -12.63 -6.35 3.07
C PRO A 84 -12.99 -5.30 2.02
N GLU A 85 -14.13 -4.65 2.17
CA GLU A 85 -14.62 -3.61 1.26
C GLU A 85 -13.87 -2.27 1.35
N GLU A 86 -13.06 -2.09 2.38
CA GLU A 86 -12.22 -0.91 2.61
C GLU A 86 -10.84 -1.04 1.95
N ILE A 87 -10.59 -2.15 1.22
CA ILE A 87 -9.28 -2.46 0.63
C ILE A 87 -9.37 -2.50 -0.90
N LEU A 88 -8.44 -1.78 -1.56
CA LEU A 88 -8.19 -1.88 -2.99
C LEU A 88 -6.72 -2.25 -3.23
N TYR A 89 -6.47 -3.37 -3.87
CA TYR A 89 -5.13 -3.74 -4.35
C TYR A 89 -4.82 -3.10 -5.70
N VAL A 90 -3.61 -2.55 -5.82
CA VAL A 90 -3.08 -2.00 -7.06
C VAL A 90 -1.69 -2.57 -7.33
N GLY A 91 -1.51 -3.28 -8.43
CA GLY A 91 -0.23 -3.86 -8.83
C GLY A 91 -0.02 -5.34 -8.43
N LEU A 92 -0.98 -5.92 -7.72
CA LEU A 92 -0.89 -7.29 -7.18
C LEU A 92 -0.50 -8.31 -8.25
N GLN A 93 0.54 -9.10 -7.98
CA GLN A 93 1.04 -10.15 -8.85
C GLN A 93 0.48 -11.53 -8.46
N GLY A 94 1.09 -12.61 -8.96
CA GLY A 94 0.67 -13.96 -8.67
C GLY A 94 0.71 -14.29 -7.18
N LEU A 95 -0.30 -15.02 -6.72
CA LEU A 95 -0.52 -15.34 -5.31
C LEU A 95 -0.13 -16.80 -5.03
N HIS A 96 0.39 -17.04 -3.84
CA HIS A 96 0.46 -18.40 -3.29
C HIS A 96 -0.94 -18.93 -2.94
N ASP A 97 -1.10 -20.24 -2.92
CA ASP A 97 -2.38 -20.90 -2.64
C ASP A 97 -2.98 -20.46 -1.30
N TYR A 98 -2.16 -20.33 -0.24
CA TYR A 98 -2.63 -19.89 1.07
C TYR A 98 -3.11 -18.44 1.07
N GLN A 99 -2.49 -17.55 0.30
CA GLN A 99 -2.91 -16.17 0.13
C GLN A 99 -4.25 -16.09 -0.60
N THR A 100 -4.39 -16.84 -1.69
CA THR A 100 -5.65 -16.97 -2.43
C THR A 100 -6.77 -17.48 -1.52
N GLN A 101 -6.51 -18.52 -0.72
CA GLN A 101 -7.48 -19.06 0.23
C GLN A 101 -7.86 -18.03 1.30
N PHE A 102 -6.88 -17.25 1.80
CA PHE A 102 -7.14 -16.20 2.76
C PHE A 102 -8.07 -15.12 2.17
N LEU A 103 -7.69 -14.54 1.04
CA LEU A 103 -8.46 -13.47 0.40
C LEU A 103 -9.89 -13.89 0.06
N ASN A 104 -10.05 -15.11 -0.47
CA ASN A 104 -11.38 -15.67 -0.77
C ASN A 104 -12.21 -15.90 0.50
N ARG A 105 -11.62 -16.45 1.55
CA ARG A 105 -12.31 -16.67 2.84
C ARG A 105 -12.75 -15.37 3.47
N MET A 106 -11.94 -14.31 3.33
CA MET A 106 -12.23 -12.99 3.86
C MET A 106 -13.15 -12.17 2.95
N ASN A 107 -13.49 -12.71 1.78
CA ASN A 107 -14.27 -12.00 0.76
C ASN A 107 -13.63 -10.66 0.30
N VAL A 108 -12.29 -10.59 0.35
CA VAL A 108 -11.55 -9.45 -0.21
C VAL A 108 -11.61 -9.51 -1.72
N GLN A 109 -12.01 -8.43 -2.35
CA GLN A 109 -11.98 -8.34 -3.81
C GLN A 109 -10.57 -8.02 -4.28
N TYR A 110 -10.04 -8.83 -5.19
CA TYR A 110 -8.71 -8.61 -5.75
C TYR A 110 -8.66 -8.98 -7.23
N LYS A 111 -7.66 -8.43 -7.91
CA LYS A 111 -7.35 -8.69 -9.31
C LYS A 111 -5.84 -8.84 -9.43
N VAL A 112 -5.38 -9.94 -10.01
CA VAL A 112 -3.97 -10.09 -10.38
C VAL A 112 -3.70 -9.22 -11.60
N GLN A 113 -2.64 -8.41 -11.55
CA GLN A 113 -2.39 -7.29 -12.46
C GLN A 113 -1.04 -7.43 -13.18
N THR A 114 -0.78 -8.61 -13.75
CA THR A 114 0.47 -8.90 -14.46
C THR A 114 0.62 -8.08 -15.73
N ASP A 115 -0.43 -8.02 -16.53
CA ASP A 115 -0.45 -7.38 -17.84
C ASP A 115 -1.36 -6.15 -17.88
N GLU A 116 -2.40 -6.13 -17.06
CA GLU A 116 -3.42 -5.10 -17.03
C GLU A 116 -3.67 -4.62 -15.60
N PHE A 117 -3.34 -3.37 -15.34
CA PHE A 117 -3.51 -2.74 -14.03
C PHE A 117 -4.95 -2.26 -13.80
N VAL A 118 -5.29 -2.06 -12.53
CA VAL A 118 -6.51 -1.34 -12.16
C VAL A 118 -6.53 0.01 -12.86
N SER A 119 -7.64 0.31 -13.50
CA SER A 119 -7.83 1.57 -14.23
C SER A 119 -8.06 2.75 -13.29
N ASN A 120 -7.79 3.95 -13.77
CA ASN A 120 -8.10 5.17 -13.01
C ASN A 120 -9.60 5.26 -12.67
N GLN A 121 -10.47 4.76 -13.54
CA GLN A 121 -11.91 4.72 -13.27
C GLN A 121 -12.27 3.79 -12.11
N GLU A 122 -11.65 2.61 -12.02
CA GLU A 122 -11.84 1.69 -10.89
C GLU A 122 -11.31 2.31 -9.58
N ILE A 123 -10.16 2.99 -9.64
CA ILE A 123 -9.57 3.70 -8.50
C ILE A 123 -10.52 4.81 -8.02
N LEU A 124 -11.02 5.65 -8.91
CA LEU A 124 -11.97 6.71 -8.58
C LEU A 124 -13.27 6.15 -8.00
N ALA A 125 -13.83 5.12 -8.62
CA ALA A 125 -15.03 4.45 -8.10
C ALA A 125 -14.82 3.81 -6.71
N PHE A 126 -13.58 3.45 -6.36
CA PHE A 126 -13.25 3.04 -5.01
C PHE A 126 -13.14 4.24 -4.06
N THR A 127 -12.36 5.27 -4.42
CA THR A 127 -12.14 6.45 -3.56
C THR A 127 -13.43 7.21 -3.25
N GLU A 128 -14.39 7.27 -4.17
CA GLU A 128 -15.70 7.90 -3.98
C GLU A 128 -16.55 7.28 -2.86
N LYS A 129 -16.22 6.07 -2.39
CA LYS A 129 -16.92 5.40 -1.29
C LYS A 129 -16.48 5.89 0.09
N PHE A 130 -15.36 6.60 0.16
CA PHE A 130 -14.69 6.96 1.41
C PHE A 130 -14.47 8.47 1.51
N GLU A 131 -14.54 8.98 2.74
CA GLU A 131 -14.21 10.38 3.04
C GLU A 131 -12.69 10.59 3.06
N HIS A 132 -11.94 9.55 3.45
CA HIS A 132 -10.50 9.60 3.62
C HIS A 132 -9.83 8.37 2.98
N ILE A 133 -8.63 8.56 2.44
CA ILE A 133 -7.84 7.49 1.83
C ILE A 133 -6.47 7.39 2.51
N LEU A 134 -6.07 6.15 2.78
CA LEU A 134 -4.70 5.77 3.14
C LEU A 134 -4.05 5.11 1.93
N ILE A 135 -2.80 5.41 1.68
CA ILE A 135 -2.01 4.80 0.61
C ILE A 135 -0.81 4.09 1.22
N HIS A 136 -0.76 2.79 1.06
CA HIS A 136 0.47 2.03 1.19
C HIS A 136 1.10 1.90 -0.19
N PHE A 137 2.39 2.19 -0.30
CA PHE A 137 3.16 2.00 -1.51
C PHE A 137 4.40 1.18 -1.20
N ASP A 138 4.43 -0.06 -1.69
CA ASP A 138 5.64 -0.84 -1.75
C ASP A 138 6.38 -0.57 -3.06
N ILE A 139 7.68 -0.29 -2.93
CA ILE A 139 8.51 0.04 -4.08
C ILE A 139 8.65 -1.15 -5.05
N ASP A 140 8.46 -2.37 -4.57
CA ASP A 140 8.61 -3.58 -5.33
C ASP A 140 7.45 -3.86 -6.32
N VAL A 141 6.37 -3.08 -6.26
CA VAL A 141 5.35 -3.05 -7.31
C VAL A 141 5.94 -2.64 -8.67
N LEU A 142 7.08 -1.93 -8.63
CA LEU A 142 7.78 -1.47 -9.83
C LEU A 142 8.58 -2.61 -10.49
N ASP A 143 8.65 -2.54 -11.82
CA ASP A 143 9.44 -3.46 -12.64
C ASP A 143 10.94 -3.28 -12.32
N GLU A 144 11.54 -4.28 -11.68
CA GLU A 144 12.94 -4.32 -11.27
C GLU A 144 13.93 -4.16 -12.43
N LYS A 145 13.51 -4.44 -13.66
CA LYS A 145 14.32 -4.23 -14.87
C LYS A 145 14.39 -2.77 -15.30
N ARG A 146 13.48 -1.95 -14.78
CA ARG A 146 13.35 -0.53 -15.15
C ARG A 146 13.57 0.42 -13.97
N PHE A 147 13.44 -0.09 -12.75
CA PHE A 147 13.63 0.67 -11.52
C PHE A 147 14.46 -0.14 -10.52
N HIS A 148 15.64 0.37 -10.15
CA HIS A 148 16.66 -0.41 -9.45
C HIS A 148 16.70 -0.17 -7.93
N SER A 149 15.86 0.68 -7.38
CA SER A 149 15.77 0.91 -5.92
C SER A 149 14.87 -0.09 -5.21
N THR A 150 14.73 -1.30 -5.74
CA THR A 150 14.00 -2.42 -5.18
C THR A 150 14.92 -3.61 -4.91
N TYR A 151 14.57 -4.42 -3.90
CA TYR A 151 15.30 -5.64 -3.54
C TYR A 151 15.50 -6.59 -4.74
N PHE A 152 14.46 -6.80 -5.52
CA PHE A 152 14.45 -7.71 -6.67
C PHE A 152 15.32 -7.26 -7.85
N ALA A 153 15.81 -6.02 -7.84
CA ALA A 153 16.75 -5.55 -8.86
C ALA A 153 18.18 -6.05 -8.68
N ASN A 154 18.51 -6.65 -7.53
CA ASN A 154 19.82 -7.25 -7.30
C ASN A 154 19.89 -8.68 -7.87
N PRO A 155 20.69 -8.92 -8.95
CA PRO A 155 20.75 -10.23 -9.59
C PRO A 155 21.45 -11.31 -8.73
N GLU A 156 22.15 -10.92 -7.66
CA GLU A 156 22.83 -11.85 -6.76
C GLU A 156 21.93 -12.38 -5.63
N LEU A 157 20.78 -11.75 -5.44
CA LEU A 157 19.82 -12.19 -4.44
C LEU A 157 18.91 -13.24 -5.05
N SER A 158 19.09 -14.49 -4.63
CA SER A 158 18.08 -15.53 -4.81
C SER A 158 16.94 -15.24 -3.84
N GLY A 159 15.85 -14.63 -4.33
CA GLY A 159 14.67 -14.39 -3.51
C GLY A 159 14.06 -15.69 -2.95
N ASP A 160 13.10 -15.51 -2.08
CA ASP A 160 12.30 -16.60 -1.46
C ASP A 160 11.25 -17.22 -2.40
N GLY A 161 11.32 -16.91 -3.69
CA GLY A 161 10.34 -17.30 -4.71
C GLY A 161 9.29 -16.23 -4.99
N SER A 162 9.26 -15.15 -4.24
CA SER A 162 8.51 -13.95 -4.57
C SER A 162 9.18 -13.23 -5.75
N GLY A 163 8.40 -12.54 -6.55
CA GLY A 163 8.89 -11.70 -7.66
C GLY A 163 8.49 -10.25 -7.45
N GLY A 164 9.22 -9.33 -8.07
CA GLY A 164 8.82 -7.93 -8.15
C GLY A 164 7.64 -7.73 -9.10
N GLY A 165 7.07 -6.53 -9.05
CA GLY A 165 5.96 -6.09 -9.86
C GLY A 165 6.32 -5.85 -11.32
N LYS A 166 5.34 -5.38 -12.08
CA LYS A 166 5.44 -5.07 -13.52
C LYS A 166 5.12 -3.61 -13.82
N MET A 167 4.81 -2.83 -12.77
CA MET A 167 4.41 -1.43 -12.95
C MET A 167 5.59 -0.56 -13.34
N THR A 168 5.38 0.37 -14.26
CA THR A 168 6.36 1.42 -14.56
C THR A 168 6.19 2.59 -13.59
N ILE A 169 7.27 3.33 -13.36
CA ILE A 169 7.22 4.54 -12.52
C ILE A 169 6.30 5.62 -13.12
N GLU A 170 6.13 5.62 -14.43
CA GLU A 170 5.18 6.49 -15.14
C GLU A 170 3.74 6.13 -14.77
N LYS A 171 3.39 4.82 -14.79
CA LYS A 171 2.06 4.34 -14.41
C LYS A 171 1.77 4.57 -12.94
N LEU A 172 2.74 4.34 -12.06
CA LEU A 172 2.64 4.68 -10.64
C LEU A 172 2.34 6.17 -10.45
N THR A 173 3.10 7.04 -11.14
CA THR A 173 2.90 8.49 -11.04
C THR A 173 1.50 8.91 -11.50
N GLU A 174 1.02 8.34 -12.59
CA GLU A 174 -0.35 8.55 -13.10
C GLU A 174 -1.39 8.17 -12.04
N ILE A 175 -1.25 6.98 -11.43
CA ILE A 175 -2.16 6.49 -10.39
C ILE A 175 -2.15 7.40 -9.17
N LEU A 176 -0.97 7.76 -8.67
CA LEU A 176 -0.85 8.64 -7.50
C LEU A 176 -1.42 10.03 -7.78
N CYS A 177 -1.18 10.61 -8.97
CA CYS A 177 -1.80 11.86 -9.37
C CYS A 177 -3.33 11.75 -9.45
N CYS A 178 -3.84 10.62 -9.96
CA CYS A 178 -5.28 10.37 -10.01
C CYS A 178 -5.88 10.35 -8.60
N ILE A 179 -5.29 9.61 -7.67
CA ILE A 179 -5.79 9.51 -6.28
C ILE A 179 -5.72 10.87 -5.59
N THR A 180 -4.56 11.52 -5.60
CA THR A 180 -4.32 12.76 -4.84
C THR A 180 -5.05 13.97 -5.41
N GLY A 181 -5.46 13.89 -6.68
CA GLY A 181 -6.27 14.93 -7.33
C GLY A 181 -7.77 14.83 -7.03
N HIS A 182 -8.25 13.70 -6.47
CA HIS A 182 -9.68 13.44 -6.32
C HIS A 182 -10.09 12.99 -4.92
N ALA A 183 -9.15 12.54 -4.08
CA ALA A 183 -9.43 12.01 -2.75
C ALA A 183 -8.66 12.77 -1.67
N ASP A 184 -9.22 12.81 -0.47
CA ASP A 184 -8.54 13.30 0.72
C ASP A 184 -7.61 12.23 1.27
N VAL A 185 -6.31 12.34 0.95
CA VAL A 185 -5.29 11.40 1.40
C VAL A 185 -4.75 11.85 2.75
N VAL A 186 -5.05 11.09 3.80
CA VAL A 186 -4.68 11.41 5.19
C VAL A 186 -3.46 10.63 5.70
N GLY A 187 -3.02 9.61 4.95
CA GLY A 187 -1.81 8.84 5.27
C GLY A 187 -1.18 8.24 4.02
N PHE A 188 0.16 8.28 3.98
CA PHE A 188 0.96 7.74 2.90
C PHE A 188 2.19 7.04 3.47
N SER A 189 2.44 5.80 3.08
CA SER A 189 3.64 5.07 3.46
C SER A 189 4.38 4.53 2.25
N ILE A 190 5.72 4.52 2.33
CA ILE A 190 6.61 3.91 1.34
C ILE A 190 7.37 2.79 2.05
N ALA A 191 7.27 1.57 1.54
CA ALA A 191 7.97 0.40 2.04
C ALA A 191 9.05 -0.09 1.05
N GLU A 192 9.98 -0.89 1.56
CA GLU A 192 11.04 -1.61 0.84
C GLU A 192 11.96 -0.75 -0.06
N TYR A 193 11.96 0.57 0.15
CA TYR A 193 12.77 1.50 -0.65
C TYR A 193 14.26 1.36 -0.37
N LEU A 194 15.03 1.13 -1.43
CA LEU A 194 16.50 1.18 -1.43
C LEU A 194 16.97 2.43 -2.22
N PRO A 195 17.87 3.27 -1.66
CA PRO A 195 18.18 4.60 -2.22
C PRO A 195 19.17 4.57 -3.38
N PHE A 196 18.99 3.69 -4.36
CA PHE A 196 19.89 3.59 -5.53
C PHE A 196 19.42 4.43 -6.72
N ASP A 197 18.14 4.77 -6.79
CA ASP A 197 17.52 5.53 -7.89
C ASP A 197 16.69 6.71 -7.34
N GLU A 198 17.17 7.32 -6.24
CA GLU A 198 16.44 8.34 -5.48
C GLU A 198 16.13 9.59 -6.31
N TYR A 199 17.04 10.01 -7.19
CA TYR A 199 16.82 11.16 -8.06
C TYR A 199 15.62 10.97 -8.98
N ARG A 200 15.47 9.77 -9.53
CA ARG A 200 14.36 9.44 -10.42
C ARG A 200 13.03 9.42 -9.68
N LEU A 201 13.00 8.83 -8.50
CA LEU A 201 11.82 8.81 -7.64
C LEU A 201 11.44 10.25 -7.23
N HIS A 202 12.39 11.03 -6.74
CA HIS A 202 12.19 12.44 -6.37
C HIS A 202 11.62 13.26 -7.53
N LYS A 203 12.20 13.14 -8.73
CA LYS A 203 11.72 13.84 -9.93
C LYS A 203 10.28 13.48 -10.32
N LYS A 204 9.84 12.27 -10.01
CA LYS A 204 8.46 11.85 -10.27
C LYS A 204 7.51 12.33 -9.17
N PHE A 205 7.90 12.18 -7.93
CA PHE A 205 7.10 12.55 -6.77
C PHE A 205 6.91 14.07 -6.66
N SER A 206 7.88 14.87 -7.11
CA SER A 206 7.72 16.34 -7.20
C SER A 206 6.61 16.82 -8.15
N LYS A 207 5.95 15.92 -8.87
CA LYS A 207 4.76 16.21 -9.71
C LYS A 207 3.44 15.87 -9.03
N ILE A 208 3.49 15.23 -7.88
CA ILE A 208 2.32 14.80 -7.11
C ILE A 208 2.05 15.84 -6.05
N SER A 209 0.83 16.39 -6.00
CA SER A 209 0.45 17.48 -5.07
C SER A 209 0.77 17.14 -3.61
N LEU A 210 0.65 15.88 -3.24
CA LEU A 210 0.96 15.37 -1.90
C LEU A 210 2.38 15.69 -1.40
N PHE A 211 3.34 15.90 -2.32
CA PHE A 211 4.77 16.11 -2.00
C PHE A 211 5.26 17.51 -2.39
N THR A 212 4.40 18.41 -2.81
CA THR A 212 4.78 19.73 -3.37
C THR A 212 4.28 20.92 -2.57
N GLU A 213 3.56 20.71 -1.48
CA GLU A 213 3.09 21.77 -0.56
C GLU A 213 4.07 22.07 0.58
#